data_da69d71a54a483946a5f000ed764300c
#
_entry.id   da69d71a54a483946a5f000ed764300c
#
_cell.length_a   1.000
_cell.length_b   1.000
_cell.length_c   1.000
_cell.angle_alpha   90.00
_cell.angle_beta   90.00
_cell.angle_gamma   90.00
#
_symmetry.space_group_name_H-M   'P 1'
#
loop_
_entity.id
_entity.type
_entity.pdbx_description
1 polymer ?
#
loop_
_entity_poly.entity_id
_entity_poly.type
_entity_poly.pdbx_seq_one_letter_code
_entity_poly.pdbx_strand_id
1 'polypeptide(L)'
;MAILDFFMGIQDPVEGEYRITSVSKASGSSSVASCDMVGEVSGPGIQPRVIEHNSPFTALVKWPRVGDVLPVLFDRTNPDFLKILWKRVPERG
;
A
#
# COMPACT_ATOMS: atom_id res chain seq x y z
N MET A 1 6.80 21.28 -8.07
CA MET A 1 5.34 21.31 -8.23
C MET A 1 4.65 20.99 -6.94
N ALA A 2 3.71 21.81 -6.57
CA ALA A 2 2.95 21.61 -5.33
C ALA A 2 2.19 20.30 -5.33
N ILE A 3 1.75 19.84 -6.49
CA ILE A 3 0.99 18.58 -6.57
C ILE A 3 1.77 17.40 -6.04
N LEU A 4 3.07 17.37 -6.24
CA LEU A 4 3.87 16.25 -5.77
C LEU A 4 3.95 16.19 -4.25
N ASP A 5 3.72 17.31 -3.57
CA ASP A 5 3.74 17.33 -2.12
C ASP A 5 2.61 16.52 -1.53
N PHE A 6 1.52 16.33 -2.27
CA PHE A 6 0.42 15.49 -1.81
C PHE A 6 0.77 14.02 -1.69
N PHE A 7 1.86 13.62 -2.28
CA PHE A 7 2.29 12.22 -2.21
C PHE A 7 3.21 11.96 -1.02
N MET A 8 3.18 12.85 -0.03
CA MET A 8 3.81 12.60 1.26
C MET A 8 5.29 12.29 1.15
N GLY A 9 5.98 13.12 0.36
CA GLY A 9 7.41 12.96 0.19
C GLY A 9 7.83 12.09 -0.98
N ILE A 10 6.89 11.55 -1.73
CA ILE A 10 7.24 10.82 -2.95
C ILE A 10 7.67 11.83 -4.01
N GLN A 11 8.94 11.79 -4.37
CA GLN A 11 9.53 12.74 -5.31
C GLN A 11 9.71 12.17 -6.69
N ASP A 12 9.94 10.87 -6.79
CA ASP A 12 10.12 10.18 -8.06
C ASP A 12 9.15 8.99 -8.11
N PRO A 13 7.86 9.25 -8.37
CA PRO A 13 6.84 8.22 -8.25
C PRO A 13 6.96 7.16 -9.34
N VAL A 14 6.85 5.92 -8.92
CA VAL A 14 6.89 4.74 -9.79
C VAL A 14 5.73 3.83 -9.38
N GLU A 15 5.00 3.32 -10.36
CA GLU A 15 3.98 2.32 -10.09
C GLU A 15 4.63 0.96 -9.93
N GLY A 16 4.19 0.23 -8.91
CA GLY A 16 4.72 -1.08 -8.64
C GLY A 16 3.68 -1.95 -7.95
N GLU A 17 4.16 -3.01 -7.33
CA GLU A 17 3.33 -4.00 -6.67
C GLU A 17 3.79 -4.21 -5.24
N TYR A 18 2.84 -4.52 -4.37
CA TYR A 18 3.09 -4.81 -2.96
C TYR A 18 2.43 -6.12 -2.63
N ARG A 19 3.23 -7.18 -2.47
CA ARG A 19 2.73 -8.51 -2.16
C ARG A 19 2.63 -8.68 -0.66
N ILE A 20 1.44 -8.93 -0.18
CA ILE A 20 1.16 -9.04 1.25
C ILE A 20 1.67 -10.36 1.80
N THR A 21 2.52 -10.30 2.81
CA THR A 21 3.00 -11.49 3.52
C THR A 21 2.43 -11.57 4.92
N SER A 22 1.97 -10.45 5.47
CA SER A 22 1.31 -10.42 6.77
C SER A 22 0.35 -9.25 6.80
N VAL A 23 -0.78 -9.41 7.47
CA VAL A 23 -1.78 -8.36 7.58
C VAL A 23 -2.53 -8.52 8.90
N SER A 24 -2.82 -7.40 9.56
CA SER A 24 -3.60 -7.40 10.79
C SER A 24 -5.06 -7.72 10.49
N LYS A 25 -5.77 -8.23 11.50
CA LYS A 25 -7.20 -8.46 11.37
C LYS A 25 -7.94 -7.13 11.49
N ALA A 26 -9.02 -7.00 10.72
CA ALA A 26 -9.92 -5.88 10.89
C ALA A 26 -10.60 -5.99 12.25
N SER A 27 -10.72 -4.87 12.95
CA SER A 27 -11.34 -4.84 14.27
C SER A 27 -12.38 -3.74 14.31
N GLY A 28 -13.36 -3.93 15.22
CA GLY A 28 -14.42 -2.96 15.39
C GLY A 28 -15.59 -3.21 14.45
N SER A 29 -16.58 -2.33 14.54
CA SER A 29 -17.82 -2.44 13.77
C SER A 29 -17.93 -1.40 12.65
N SER A 30 -16.88 -0.61 12.47
CA SER A 30 -16.84 0.41 11.44
C SER A 30 -16.58 -0.19 10.07
N SER A 31 -16.98 0.52 9.02
CA SER A 31 -16.70 0.10 7.65
C SER A 31 -15.26 0.35 7.23
N VAL A 32 -14.49 1.06 8.05
CA VAL A 32 -13.07 1.30 7.83
C VAL A 32 -12.30 1.03 9.11
N ALA A 33 -11.03 0.65 8.98
CA ALA A 33 -10.18 0.40 10.12
C ALA A 33 -8.73 0.60 9.73
N SER A 34 -7.86 0.72 10.73
CA SER A 34 -6.42 0.78 10.50
C SER A 34 -5.91 -0.61 10.14
N CYS A 35 -5.11 -0.69 9.10
CA CYS A 35 -4.57 -1.94 8.60
C CYS A 35 -3.04 -1.90 8.64
N ASP A 36 -2.45 -2.81 9.41
CA ASP A 36 -1.01 -2.97 9.43
C ASP A 36 -0.63 -4.12 8.52
N MET A 37 0.30 -3.86 7.62
CA MET A 37 0.70 -4.83 6.61
C MET A 37 2.21 -4.99 6.59
N VAL A 38 2.64 -6.19 6.23
CA VAL A 38 4.02 -6.45 5.83
C VAL A 38 3.95 -7.07 4.44
N GLY A 39 4.79 -6.60 3.55
CA GLY A 39 4.79 -7.12 2.20
C GLY A 39 6.08 -6.81 1.48
N GLU A 40 6.20 -7.36 0.29
CA GLU A 40 7.34 -7.13 -0.58
C GLU A 40 6.94 -6.17 -1.69
N VAL A 41 7.60 -5.01 -1.74
CA VAL A 41 7.40 -4.06 -2.81
C VAL A 41 8.35 -4.39 -3.96
N SER A 42 7.85 -4.31 -5.17
CA SER A 42 8.64 -4.52 -6.38
C SER A 42 8.15 -3.59 -7.47
N GLY A 43 9.05 -3.30 -8.41
CA GLY A 43 8.72 -2.44 -9.53
C GLY A 43 9.96 -2.08 -10.33
N PRO A 44 9.78 -1.34 -11.43
CA PRO A 44 10.91 -0.97 -12.27
C PRO A 44 11.88 -0.07 -11.51
N GLY A 45 13.16 -0.35 -11.67
CA GLY A 45 14.22 0.48 -11.11
C GLY A 45 14.59 0.19 -9.67
N ILE A 46 13.95 -0.79 -9.02
CA ILE A 46 14.33 -1.19 -7.66
C ILE A 46 14.41 -2.71 -7.55
N GLN A 47 15.17 -3.16 -6.56
CA GLN A 47 15.13 -4.55 -6.16
C GLN A 47 13.99 -4.76 -5.18
N PRO A 48 13.33 -5.92 -5.20
CA PRO A 48 12.26 -6.21 -4.25
C PRO A 48 12.77 -6.08 -2.82
N ARG A 49 11.94 -5.49 -1.96
CA ARG A 49 12.28 -5.35 -0.55
C ARG A 49 11.04 -5.44 0.32
N VAL A 50 11.23 -5.94 1.53
CA VAL A 50 10.16 -6.10 2.50
C VAL A 50 9.96 -4.78 3.24
N ILE A 51 8.71 -4.32 3.29
CA ILE A 51 8.35 -3.05 3.91
C ILE A 51 7.11 -3.26 4.78
N GLU A 52 7.13 -2.67 5.98
CA GLU A 52 5.94 -2.55 6.80
C GLU A 52 5.21 -1.28 6.41
N HIS A 53 3.89 -1.37 6.34
CA HIS A 53 3.06 -0.23 5.94
C HIS A 53 1.78 -0.20 6.77
N ASN A 54 1.41 0.97 7.24
CA ASN A 54 0.15 1.19 7.92
C ASN A 54 -0.79 2.00 7.02
N SER A 55 -2.00 1.49 6.85
CA SER A 55 -3.05 2.20 6.12
C SER A 55 -4.18 2.52 7.12
N PRO A 56 -4.27 3.77 7.57
CA PRO A 56 -5.16 4.09 8.69
C PRO A 56 -6.66 4.05 8.37
N PHE A 57 -7.04 4.19 7.11
CA PHE A 57 -8.45 4.24 6.72
C PHE A 57 -8.73 3.23 5.62
N THR A 58 -8.58 1.96 5.95
CA THR A 58 -8.77 0.88 4.98
C THR A 58 -10.20 0.39 5.02
N ALA A 59 -10.86 0.42 3.87
CA ALA A 59 -12.23 -0.09 3.74
C ALA A 59 -12.24 -1.60 3.96
N LEU A 60 -13.18 -2.09 4.78
CA LEU A 60 -13.26 -3.52 5.07
C LEU A 60 -13.54 -4.36 3.83
N VAL A 61 -14.30 -3.81 2.89
CA VAL A 61 -14.61 -4.50 1.62
C VAL A 61 -13.37 -4.66 0.74
N LYS A 62 -12.30 -3.94 1.03
CA LYS A 62 -11.03 -4.02 0.31
C LYS A 62 -9.89 -4.56 1.18
N TRP A 63 -10.22 -5.15 2.33
CA TRP A 63 -9.20 -5.59 3.29
C TRP A 63 -8.27 -6.60 2.62
N PRO A 64 -6.95 -6.37 2.68
CA PRO A 64 -6.00 -7.27 2.01
C PRO A 64 -5.89 -8.60 2.74
N ARG A 65 -5.43 -9.59 2.01
CA ARG A 65 -5.17 -10.93 2.54
C ARG A 65 -3.74 -11.32 2.19
N VAL A 66 -3.19 -12.22 2.97
CA VAL A 66 -1.87 -12.77 2.67
C VAL A 66 -1.89 -13.39 1.27
N GLY A 67 -0.90 -13.04 0.46
CA GLY A 67 -0.81 -13.47 -0.92
C GLY A 67 -1.37 -12.48 -1.93
N ASP A 68 -2.13 -11.49 -1.48
CA ASP A 68 -2.62 -10.45 -2.38
C ASP A 68 -1.48 -9.61 -2.91
N VAL A 69 -1.63 -9.15 -4.15
CA VAL A 69 -0.71 -8.21 -4.77
C VAL A 69 -1.48 -6.92 -4.98
N LEU A 70 -1.06 -5.87 -4.28
CA LEU A 70 -1.73 -4.58 -4.33
C LEU A 70 -0.98 -3.62 -5.23
N PRO A 71 -1.70 -2.82 -6.04
CA PRO A 71 -1.05 -1.78 -6.82
C PRO A 71 -0.60 -0.65 -5.91
N VAL A 72 0.64 -0.19 -6.08
CA VAL A 72 1.18 0.88 -5.25
C VAL A 72 1.92 1.90 -6.11
N LEU A 73 2.04 3.09 -5.54
CA LEU A 73 2.92 4.13 -6.02
C LEU A 73 3.99 4.31 -4.96
N PHE A 74 5.26 4.27 -5.33
CA PHE A 74 6.34 4.43 -4.38
C PHE A 74 7.39 5.38 -4.93
N ASP A 75 8.27 5.88 -4.04
CA ASP A 75 9.39 6.72 -4.42
C ASP A 75 10.55 5.82 -4.82
N ARG A 76 11.05 5.98 -6.06
CA ARG A 76 12.16 5.17 -6.56
C ARG A 76 13.39 5.29 -5.69
N THR A 77 13.64 6.46 -5.14
CA THR A 77 14.82 6.70 -4.31
C THR A 77 14.64 6.24 -2.88
N ASN A 78 13.39 6.09 -2.43
CA ASN A 78 13.08 5.60 -1.09
C ASN A 78 11.78 4.83 -1.10
N PRO A 79 11.82 3.53 -1.44
CA PRO A 79 10.59 2.73 -1.55
C PRO A 79 9.79 2.57 -0.26
N ASP A 80 10.34 2.97 0.89
CA ASP A 80 9.55 3.01 2.12
C ASP A 80 8.41 4.02 2.03
N PHE A 81 8.54 5.02 1.19
CA PHE A 81 7.45 5.96 0.93
C PHE A 81 6.57 5.39 -0.16
N LEU A 82 5.54 4.68 0.24
CA LEU A 82 4.60 4.08 -0.71
C LEU A 82 3.17 4.45 -0.36
N LYS A 83 2.34 4.43 -1.38
CA LYS A 83 0.92 4.67 -1.26
C LYS A 83 0.19 3.58 -2.02
N ILE A 84 -0.76 2.92 -1.36
CA ILE A 84 -1.57 1.90 -2.01
C ILE A 84 -2.64 2.59 -2.86
N LEU A 85 -2.78 2.13 -4.10
CA LEU A 85 -3.75 2.68 -5.04
C LEU A 85 -5.09 1.98 -4.83
N TRP A 86 -5.75 2.29 -3.72
CA TRP A 86 -6.97 1.60 -3.30
C TRP A 86 -8.08 1.66 -4.34
N LYS A 87 -8.10 2.69 -5.17
CA LYS A 87 -9.12 2.78 -6.22
C LYS A 87 -9.04 1.65 -7.24
N ARG A 88 -7.86 1.06 -7.38
CA ARG A 88 -7.64 -0.06 -8.29
C ARG A 88 -7.84 -1.41 -7.62
N VAL A 89 -8.06 -1.43 -6.32
CA VAL A 89 -8.28 -2.67 -5.57
C VAL A 89 -9.76 -2.99 -5.61
N PRO A 90 -10.17 -4.17 -6.09
CA PRO A 90 -11.58 -4.51 -6.14
C PRO A 90 -12.17 -4.75 -4.75
N GLU A 91 -13.45 -4.46 -4.62
CA GLU A 91 -14.18 -4.77 -3.40
C GLU A 91 -14.46 -6.27 -3.33
N ARG A 92 -14.35 -6.80 -2.13
CA ARG A 92 -14.55 -8.24 -1.93
C ARG A 92 -15.89 -8.57 -1.30
N GLY A 93 -16.58 -7.57 -0.84
CA GLY A 93 -17.90 -7.74 -0.28
C GLY A 93 -17.92 -8.69 0.88
#